data_ec3825cde18d245c89ec321cc7e5f883
#
_entry.id   ec3825cde18d245c89ec321cc7e5f883
#
_cell.length_a   1.000
_cell.length_b   1.000
_cell.length_c   1.000
_cell.angle_alpha   90.00
_cell.angle_beta   90.00
_cell.angle_gamma   90.00
#
_symmetry.space_group_name_H-M   'P 1'
#
loop_
_entity.id
_entity.type
_entity.pdbx_description
1 polymer ?
#
loop_
_entity_poly.entity_id
_entity_poly.type
_entity_poly.pdbx_seq_one_letter_code
_entity_poly.pdbx_strand_id
1 'polypeptide(L)'
;MKTAAIGVLLVDDHFMVRRGLAVALRVEKDFAVVAEASNCEEMLAAYRQHQPHVVLMDWRLPGPNGAEATALLREEHPGARVLMLSALDGDEHIHLAVRAGAAGYVLKSAERGEIIQAIRAVHGGKSYFSPGLEALLHDRARKVEISPREREVLLRAAAGERNKEIGDHLGISEATVKVFMARIFQKLDARDRAHAVVIAIKRGIIDPS
;
A
#
# COMPACT_ATOMS: atom_id res chain seq x y z
N MET A 1 18.82 32.91 -2.68
CA MET A 1 19.05 31.84 -1.68
C MET A 1 18.87 30.51 -2.40
N LYS A 2 19.86 29.59 -2.42
CA LYS A 2 19.66 28.23 -2.94
C LYS A 2 18.70 27.53 -1.97
N THR A 3 17.49 27.26 -2.38
CA THR A 3 16.58 26.34 -1.67
C THR A 3 17.32 25.02 -1.49
N ALA A 4 17.39 24.51 -0.24
CA ALA A 4 17.98 23.22 0.03
C ALA A 4 17.21 22.14 -0.77
N ALA A 5 17.93 21.19 -1.35
CA ALA A 5 17.31 20.12 -2.13
C ALA A 5 16.39 19.26 -1.23
N ILE A 6 15.28 18.80 -1.78
CA ILE A 6 14.36 17.88 -1.12
C ILE A 6 15.05 16.52 -1.01
N GLY A 7 15.42 16.11 0.20
CA GLY A 7 16.02 14.81 0.48
C GLY A 7 14.96 13.70 0.38
N VAL A 8 15.18 12.72 -0.50
CA VAL A 8 14.26 11.59 -0.73
C VAL A 8 14.96 10.28 -0.34
N LEU A 9 14.29 9.48 0.49
CA LEU A 9 14.64 8.07 0.73
C LEU A 9 13.79 7.19 -0.20
N LEU A 10 14.45 6.33 -0.99
CA LEU A 10 13.78 5.36 -1.86
C LEU A 10 13.71 4.01 -1.18
N VAL A 11 12.52 3.43 -1.07
CA VAL A 11 12.27 2.12 -0.45
C VAL A 11 11.49 1.25 -1.42
N ASP A 12 12.17 0.26 -2.01
CA ASP A 12 11.59 -0.70 -2.97
C ASP A 12 12.53 -1.91 -3.01
N ASP A 13 12.04 -3.13 -2.99
CA ASP A 13 12.86 -4.35 -3.06
C ASP A 13 13.44 -4.59 -4.46
N HIS A 14 12.81 -4.01 -5.50
CA HIS A 14 13.24 -4.14 -6.89
C HIS A 14 14.37 -3.16 -7.22
N PHE A 15 15.60 -3.66 -7.34
CA PHE A 15 16.77 -2.84 -7.66
C PHE A 15 16.58 -1.93 -8.88
N MET A 16 16.02 -2.45 -9.99
CA MET A 16 15.84 -1.67 -11.22
C MET A 16 14.85 -0.52 -11.04
N VAL A 17 13.80 -0.69 -10.24
CA VAL A 17 12.84 0.37 -9.93
C VAL A 17 13.53 1.48 -9.13
N ARG A 18 14.25 1.13 -8.06
CA ARG A 18 15.01 2.11 -7.27
C ARG A 18 15.99 2.90 -8.14
N ARG A 19 16.76 2.20 -9.00
CA ARG A 19 17.71 2.87 -9.90
C ARG A 19 17.02 3.78 -10.90
N GLY A 20 15.89 3.37 -11.47
CA GLY A 20 15.09 4.19 -12.38
C GLY A 20 14.61 5.47 -11.70
N LEU A 21 14.05 5.35 -10.49
CA LEU A 21 13.61 6.49 -9.68
C LEU A 21 14.77 7.42 -9.30
N ALA A 22 15.90 6.86 -8.88
CA ALA A 22 17.09 7.66 -8.55
C ALA A 22 17.58 8.48 -9.75
N VAL A 23 17.62 7.89 -10.95
CA VAL A 23 17.97 8.59 -12.18
C VAL A 23 16.93 9.67 -12.51
N ALA A 24 15.64 9.33 -12.42
CA ALA A 24 14.55 10.26 -12.69
C ALA A 24 14.60 11.51 -11.79
N LEU A 25 14.90 11.33 -10.50
CA LEU A 25 14.99 12.42 -9.53
C LEU A 25 16.27 13.26 -9.70
N ARG A 26 17.41 12.66 -10.09
CA ARG A 26 18.67 13.40 -10.30
C ARG A 26 18.62 14.43 -11.43
N VAL A 27 17.68 14.30 -12.36
CA VAL A 27 17.48 15.28 -13.44
C VAL A 27 16.92 16.61 -12.89
N GLU A 28 16.22 16.56 -11.77
CA GLU A 28 15.66 17.72 -11.10
C GLU A 28 16.69 18.31 -10.11
N LYS A 29 16.93 19.61 -10.22
CA LYS A 29 17.96 20.29 -9.39
C LYS A 29 17.55 20.49 -7.93
N ASP A 30 16.26 20.34 -7.65
CA ASP A 30 15.66 20.53 -6.32
C ASP A 30 15.48 19.22 -5.55
N PHE A 31 15.98 18.08 -6.07
CA PHE A 31 15.93 16.79 -5.37
C PHE A 31 17.32 16.21 -5.08
N ALA A 32 17.41 15.47 -3.98
CA ALA A 32 18.56 14.64 -3.64
C ALA A 32 18.07 13.28 -3.11
N VAL A 33 18.43 12.17 -3.78
CA VAL A 33 18.26 10.85 -3.18
C VAL A 33 19.34 10.71 -2.11
N VAL A 34 18.92 10.74 -0.83
CA VAL A 34 19.82 10.72 0.33
C VAL A 34 20.14 9.31 0.81
N ALA A 35 19.25 8.36 0.55
CA ALA A 35 19.45 6.95 0.83
C ALA A 35 18.51 6.06 -0.01
N GLU A 36 18.84 4.77 -0.08
CA GLU A 36 18.05 3.71 -0.68
C GLU A 36 17.91 2.56 0.34
N ALA A 37 16.77 1.88 0.35
CA ALA A 37 16.49 0.72 1.19
C ALA A 37 15.68 -0.33 0.41
N SER A 38 15.83 -1.60 0.76
CA SER A 38 15.14 -2.72 0.12
C SER A 38 14.11 -3.42 1.00
N ASN A 39 14.04 -3.03 2.27
CA ASN A 39 13.13 -3.61 3.28
C ASN A 39 12.88 -2.60 4.42
N CYS A 40 11.98 -2.98 5.34
CA CYS A 40 11.57 -2.14 6.46
C CYS A 40 12.73 -1.81 7.42
N GLU A 41 13.60 -2.77 7.73
CA GLU A 41 14.71 -2.57 8.67
C GLU A 41 15.73 -1.56 8.13
N GLU A 42 16.15 -1.74 6.86
CA GLU A 42 17.03 -0.81 6.17
C GLU A 42 16.41 0.59 6.08
N MET A 43 15.12 0.68 5.83
CA MET A 43 14.39 1.95 5.75
C MET A 43 14.42 2.69 7.09
N LEU A 44 14.15 2.02 8.21
CA LEU A 44 14.21 2.64 9.55
C LEU A 44 15.63 3.12 9.87
N ALA A 45 16.65 2.31 9.59
CA ALA A 45 18.04 2.67 9.80
C ALA A 45 18.44 3.89 8.94
N ALA A 46 18.08 3.87 7.64
CA ALA A 46 18.37 4.98 6.72
C ALA A 46 17.61 6.27 7.12
N TYR A 47 16.36 6.16 7.59
CA TYR A 47 15.60 7.31 8.04
C TYR A 47 16.27 7.99 9.25
N ARG A 48 16.68 7.19 10.26
CA ARG A 48 17.39 7.73 11.46
C ARG A 48 18.67 8.44 11.09
N GLN A 49 19.44 7.87 10.15
CA GLN A 49 20.74 8.40 9.73
C GLN A 49 20.63 9.66 8.87
N HIS A 50 19.71 9.69 7.92
CA HIS A 50 19.67 10.70 6.86
C HIS A 50 18.56 11.73 7.01
N GLN A 51 17.56 11.49 7.88
CA GLN A 51 16.42 12.39 8.14
C GLN A 51 15.83 12.94 6.82
N PRO A 52 15.35 12.07 5.90
CA PRO A 52 14.84 12.50 4.60
C PRO A 52 13.59 13.37 4.76
N HIS A 53 13.37 14.29 3.82
CA HIS A 53 12.16 15.11 3.79
C HIS A 53 10.92 14.31 3.35
N VAL A 54 11.11 13.33 2.45
CA VAL A 54 10.07 12.45 1.94
C VAL A 54 10.61 11.03 1.79
N VAL A 55 9.82 10.04 2.18
CA VAL A 55 10.06 8.61 1.91
C VAL A 55 9.17 8.19 0.76
N LEU A 56 9.77 7.72 -0.32
CA LEU A 56 9.05 7.09 -1.43
C LEU A 56 9.03 5.59 -1.19
N MET A 57 7.87 5.05 -0.83
CA MET A 57 7.69 3.71 -0.26
C MET A 57 6.96 2.78 -1.20
N ASP A 58 7.56 1.67 -1.59
CA ASP A 58 6.82 0.62 -2.28
C ASP A 58 5.80 -0.03 -1.35
N TRP A 59 4.68 -0.43 -1.93
CA TRP A 59 3.67 -1.23 -1.24
C TRP A 59 4.18 -2.63 -0.90
N ARG A 60 4.84 -3.28 -1.87
CA ARG A 60 5.37 -4.64 -1.70
C ARG A 60 6.81 -4.60 -1.20
N LEU A 61 7.00 -5.00 0.05
CA LEU A 61 8.31 -5.15 0.66
C LEU A 61 8.42 -6.56 1.27
N PRO A 62 9.63 -7.13 1.36
CA PRO A 62 9.86 -8.37 2.10
C PRO A 62 9.65 -8.11 3.60
N GLY A 63 8.86 -8.98 4.24
CA GLY A 63 8.44 -8.83 5.63
C GLY A 63 7.21 -7.92 5.75
N PRO A 64 7.25 -6.88 6.59
CA PRO A 64 6.18 -5.90 6.69
C PRO A 64 5.95 -5.20 5.35
N ASN A 65 4.68 -5.15 4.87
CA ASN A 65 4.35 -4.41 3.65
C ASN A 65 4.51 -2.89 3.84
N GLY A 66 4.42 -2.12 2.75
CA GLY A 66 4.65 -0.68 2.80
C GLY A 66 3.74 0.09 3.74
N ALA A 67 2.47 -0.35 3.96
CA ALA A 67 1.59 0.27 4.93
C ALA A 67 2.05 -0.05 6.37
N GLU A 68 2.39 -1.30 6.66
CA GLU A 68 2.93 -1.70 7.96
C GLU A 68 4.26 -1.00 8.24
N ALA A 69 5.16 -0.94 7.26
CA ALA A 69 6.43 -0.21 7.36
C ALA A 69 6.20 1.29 7.59
N THR A 70 5.18 1.88 6.96
CA THR A 70 4.77 3.28 7.19
C THR A 70 4.29 3.48 8.63
N ALA A 71 3.47 2.57 9.16
CA ALA A 71 2.99 2.66 10.54
C ALA A 71 4.16 2.60 11.53
N LEU A 72 5.09 1.64 11.37
CA LEU A 72 6.29 1.51 12.20
C LEU A 72 7.16 2.78 12.13
N LEU A 73 7.38 3.31 10.94
CA LEU A 73 8.14 4.54 10.77
C LEU A 73 7.48 5.72 11.48
N ARG A 74 6.17 5.85 11.39
CA ARG A 74 5.44 6.96 12.02
C ARG A 74 5.28 6.81 13.52
N GLU A 75 5.35 5.60 14.05
CA GLU A 75 5.42 5.36 15.49
C GLU A 75 6.73 5.95 16.07
N GLU A 76 7.87 5.72 15.41
CA GLU A 76 9.17 6.28 15.82
C GLU A 76 9.32 7.77 15.44
N HIS A 77 8.79 8.15 14.29
CA HIS A 77 8.94 9.49 13.68
C HIS A 77 7.58 10.04 13.23
N PRO A 78 6.77 10.60 14.15
CA PRO A 78 5.42 11.09 13.83
C PRO A 78 5.35 12.14 12.72
N GLY A 79 6.45 12.86 12.47
CA GLY A 79 6.60 13.85 11.40
C GLY A 79 7.01 13.28 10.04
N ALA A 80 7.26 11.96 9.93
CA ALA A 80 7.69 11.34 8.68
C ALA A 80 6.62 11.50 7.59
N ARG A 81 7.05 11.92 6.40
CA ARG A 81 6.19 12.12 5.23
C ARG A 81 6.43 10.98 4.26
N VAL A 82 5.44 10.10 4.14
CA VAL A 82 5.51 8.92 3.28
C VAL A 82 4.60 9.10 2.09
N LEU A 83 5.15 8.92 0.89
CA LEU A 83 4.44 8.83 -0.37
C LEU A 83 4.52 7.37 -0.84
N MET A 84 3.38 6.68 -0.86
CA MET A 84 3.32 5.31 -1.37
C MET A 84 3.47 5.30 -2.87
N LEU A 85 4.26 4.35 -3.39
CA LEU A 85 4.41 4.07 -4.82
C LEU A 85 4.05 2.61 -5.05
N SER A 86 2.99 2.33 -5.79
CA SER A 86 2.46 0.98 -5.93
C SER A 86 2.03 0.66 -7.36
N ALA A 87 2.18 -0.60 -7.76
CA ALA A 87 1.55 -1.12 -8.97
C ALA A 87 0.05 -1.43 -8.78
N LEU A 88 -0.44 -1.36 -7.54
CA LEU A 88 -1.80 -1.72 -7.15
C LEU A 88 -2.66 -0.46 -6.99
N ASP A 89 -3.82 -0.46 -7.61
CA ASP A 89 -4.83 0.61 -7.61
C ASP A 89 -6.09 0.24 -6.79
N GLY A 90 -6.02 -0.87 -6.04
CA GLY A 90 -7.13 -1.35 -5.21
C GLY A 90 -7.45 -0.40 -4.06
N ASP A 91 -8.75 -0.13 -3.86
CA ASP A 91 -9.26 0.78 -2.81
C ASP A 91 -8.80 0.38 -1.39
N GLU A 92 -8.62 -0.92 -1.12
CA GLU A 92 -8.11 -1.41 0.16
C GLU A 92 -6.66 -0.98 0.41
N HIS A 93 -5.79 -1.10 -0.59
CA HIS A 93 -4.38 -0.73 -0.47
C HIS A 93 -4.22 0.77 -0.17
N ILE A 94 -4.97 1.61 -0.89
CA ILE A 94 -4.96 3.05 -0.69
C ILE A 94 -5.44 3.39 0.73
N HIS A 95 -6.51 2.74 1.18
CA HIS A 95 -7.07 2.97 2.51
C HIS A 95 -6.11 2.54 3.62
N LEU A 96 -5.48 1.36 3.50
CA LEU A 96 -4.49 0.89 4.46
C LEU A 96 -3.27 1.83 4.53
N ALA A 97 -2.82 2.34 3.39
CA ALA A 97 -1.74 3.33 3.34
C ALA A 97 -2.12 4.63 4.09
N VAL A 98 -3.32 5.16 3.85
CA VAL A 98 -3.82 6.37 4.52
C VAL A 98 -4.00 6.13 6.02
N ARG A 99 -4.55 4.99 6.43
CA ARG A 99 -4.66 4.63 7.86
C ARG A 99 -3.32 4.50 8.55
N ALA A 100 -2.31 4.01 7.84
CA ALA A 100 -0.93 3.93 8.33
C ALA A 100 -0.26 5.31 8.43
N GLY A 101 -0.89 6.36 7.89
CA GLY A 101 -0.40 7.74 7.93
C GLY A 101 0.43 8.13 6.70
N ALA A 102 0.30 7.44 5.58
CA ALA A 102 0.87 7.90 4.32
C ALA A 102 0.25 9.26 3.92
N ALA A 103 1.09 10.19 3.50
CA ALA A 103 0.67 11.51 3.03
C ALA A 103 0.18 11.49 1.57
N GLY A 104 0.42 10.41 0.85
CA GLY A 104 -0.06 10.27 -0.52
C GLY A 104 0.15 8.88 -1.09
N TYR A 105 -0.43 8.66 -2.29
CA TYR A 105 -0.38 7.40 -3.02
C TYR A 105 -0.29 7.66 -4.52
N VAL A 106 0.73 7.13 -5.17
CA VAL A 106 0.98 7.26 -6.61
C VAL A 106 1.16 5.89 -7.22
N LEU A 107 0.61 5.69 -8.41
CA LEU A 107 0.80 4.45 -9.15
C LEU A 107 2.21 4.38 -9.76
N LYS A 108 2.83 3.19 -9.75
CA LYS A 108 4.14 2.95 -10.43
C LYS A 108 4.06 3.15 -11.95
N SER A 109 2.85 3.12 -12.52
CA SER A 109 2.58 3.43 -13.92
C SER A 109 2.47 4.93 -14.22
N ALA A 110 2.51 5.79 -13.19
CA ALA A 110 2.44 7.24 -13.33
C ALA A 110 3.65 7.76 -14.11
N GLU A 111 3.44 8.83 -14.86
CA GLU A 111 4.53 9.51 -15.54
C GLU A 111 5.50 10.15 -14.53
N ARG A 112 6.76 10.29 -14.95
CA ARG A 112 7.81 10.94 -14.13
C ARG A 112 7.36 12.28 -13.55
N GLY A 113 6.68 13.10 -14.37
CA GLY A 113 6.19 14.42 -13.95
C GLY A 113 5.23 14.38 -12.79
N GLU A 114 4.35 13.37 -12.75
CA GLU A 114 3.39 13.14 -11.68
C GLU A 114 4.10 12.77 -10.37
N ILE A 115 5.06 11.82 -10.43
CA ILE A 115 5.83 11.41 -9.23
C ILE A 115 6.56 12.61 -8.63
N ILE A 116 7.19 13.44 -9.46
CA ILE A 116 7.89 14.67 -9.03
C ILE A 116 6.91 15.64 -8.38
N GLN A 117 5.73 15.86 -8.98
CA GLN A 117 4.69 16.73 -8.44
C GLN A 117 4.20 16.22 -7.08
N ALA A 118 3.98 14.89 -6.95
CA ALA A 118 3.55 14.26 -5.72
C ALA A 118 4.57 14.45 -4.58
N ILE A 119 5.87 14.26 -4.87
CA ILE A 119 6.93 14.46 -3.86
C ILE A 119 6.96 15.93 -3.40
N ARG A 120 6.85 16.89 -4.33
CA ARG A 120 6.80 18.32 -3.98
C ARG A 120 5.58 18.65 -3.12
N ALA A 121 4.41 18.10 -3.45
CA ALA A 121 3.19 18.32 -2.68
C ALA A 121 3.33 17.78 -1.25
N VAL A 122 3.79 16.52 -1.10
CA VAL A 122 4.01 15.87 0.20
C VAL A 122 5.09 16.60 1.02
N HIS A 123 6.19 17.03 0.39
CA HIS A 123 7.20 17.87 1.03
C HIS A 123 6.59 19.18 1.54
N GLY A 124 5.69 19.79 0.77
CA GLY A 124 4.98 21.02 1.15
C GLY A 124 3.86 20.81 2.20
N GLY A 125 3.71 19.59 2.74
CA GLY A 125 2.68 19.26 3.75
C GLY A 125 1.29 19.04 3.19
N LYS A 126 1.15 18.88 1.87
CA LYS A 126 -0.12 18.54 1.20
C LYS A 126 -0.20 17.05 0.96
N SER A 127 -1.41 16.49 0.96
CA SER A 127 -1.64 15.13 0.47
C SER A 127 -1.63 15.10 -1.05
N TYR A 128 -1.25 13.95 -1.63
CA TYR A 128 -1.30 13.73 -3.07
C TYR A 128 -1.77 12.30 -3.39
N PHE A 129 -2.73 12.18 -4.28
CA PHE A 129 -3.21 10.90 -4.79
C PHE A 129 -3.26 10.97 -6.32
N SER A 130 -2.83 9.91 -7.00
CA SER A 130 -2.98 9.83 -8.47
C SER A 130 -4.41 10.05 -8.89
N PRO A 131 -4.67 10.66 -10.08
CA PRO A 131 -6.01 10.93 -10.57
C PRO A 131 -6.92 9.69 -10.50
N GLY A 132 -8.12 9.89 -9.96
CA GLY A 132 -9.11 8.80 -9.76
C GLY A 132 -9.01 8.06 -8.44
N LEU A 133 -7.86 8.09 -7.73
CA LEU A 133 -7.71 7.38 -6.46
C LEU A 133 -8.42 8.08 -5.30
N GLU A 134 -8.55 9.41 -5.34
CA GLU A 134 -9.30 10.17 -4.32
C GLU A 134 -10.78 9.75 -4.24
N ALA A 135 -11.39 9.46 -5.39
CA ALA A 135 -12.77 8.98 -5.45
C ALA A 135 -12.95 7.66 -4.69
N LEU A 136 -11.95 6.77 -4.75
CA LEU A 136 -11.97 5.49 -4.04
C LEU A 136 -11.94 5.65 -2.51
N LEU A 137 -11.27 6.69 -2.00
CA LEU A 137 -11.25 7.02 -0.58
C LEU A 137 -12.62 7.50 -0.08
N HIS A 138 -13.32 8.33 -0.87
CA HIS A 138 -14.62 8.88 -0.49
C HIS A 138 -15.76 7.85 -0.59
N ASP A 139 -15.71 6.94 -1.56
CA ASP A 139 -16.75 5.94 -1.80
C ASP A 139 -16.77 4.86 -0.70
N ARG A 140 -15.68 4.69 0.03
CA ARG A 140 -15.55 3.67 1.08
C ARG A 140 -16.26 4.02 2.39
N ALA A 141 -16.56 5.27 2.66
CA ALA A 141 -17.40 5.64 3.82
C ALA A 141 -18.80 4.97 3.76
N ARG A 142 -19.15 4.39 2.61
CA ARG A 142 -20.40 3.64 2.37
C ARG A 142 -20.23 2.13 2.28
N LYS A 143 -18.99 1.58 2.24
CA LYS A 143 -18.75 0.13 2.04
C LYS A 143 -18.49 -0.58 3.37
N VAL A 144 -19.16 -1.71 3.58
CA VAL A 144 -18.99 -2.55 4.77
C VAL A 144 -17.61 -3.23 4.73
N GLU A 145 -16.80 -3.01 5.77
CA GLU A 145 -15.45 -3.60 5.87
C GLU A 145 -15.46 -5.12 5.94
N ILE A 146 -14.51 -5.77 5.24
CA ILE A 146 -14.20 -7.18 5.40
C ILE A 146 -13.37 -7.36 6.67
N SER A 147 -13.86 -8.16 7.61
CA SER A 147 -13.15 -8.43 8.87
C SER A 147 -11.88 -9.27 8.63
N PRO A 148 -10.92 -9.28 9.58
CA PRO A 148 -9.72 -10.14 9.47
C PRO A 148 -10.07 -11.61 9.23
N ARG A 149 -11.10 -12.12 9.91
CA ARG A 149 -11.53 -13.52 9.75
C ARG A 149 -12.17 -13.82 8.38
N GLU A 150 -12.94 -12.88 7.86
CA GLU A 150 -13.48 -12.97 6.48
C GLU A 150 -12.37 -12.92 5.43
N ARG A 151 -11.30 -12.14 5.69
CA ARG A 151 -10.12 -12.08 4.83
C ARG A 151 -9.38 -13.41 4.79
N GLU A 152 -9.18 -14.09 5.92
CA GLU A 152 -8.58 -15.42 5.99
C GLU A 152 -9.39 -16.43 5.16
N VAL A 153 -10.72 -16.42 5.29
CA VAL A 153 -11.61 -17.27 4.50
C VAL A 153 -11.47 -16.97 3.00
N LEU A 154 -11.41 -15.70 2.60
CA LEU A 154 -11.21 -15.28 1.21
C LEU A 154 -9.86 -15.73 0.64
N LEU A 155 -8.78 -15.64 1.39
CA LEU A 155 -7.44 -16.10 0.97
C LEU A 155 -7.45 -17.60 0.67
N ARG A 156 -8.04 -18.41 1.57
CA ARG A 156 -8.19 -19.85 1.36
C ARG A 156 -9.11 -20.17 0.18
N ALA A 157 -10.17 -19.37 0.04
CA ALA A 157 -11.07 -19.45 -1.11
C ALA A 157 -10.35 -19.17 -2.44
N ALA A 158 -9.45 -18.20 -2.47
CA ALA A 158 -8.62 -17.86 -3.63
C ALA A 158 -7.61 -18.96 -3.96
N ALA A 159 -7.10 -19.68 -2.95
CA ALA A 159 -6.26 -20.87 -3.14
C ALA A 159 -7.03 -22.10 -3.66
N GLY A 160 -8.35 -21.99 -3.88
CA GLY A 160 -9.17 -23.09 -4.42
C GLY A 160 -9.68 -24.09 -3.39
N GLU A 161 -9.44 -23.88 -2.09
CA GLU A 161 -9.85 -24.80 -1.02
C GLU A 161 -11.37 -24.86 -0.88
N ARG A 162 -11.92 -26.04 -0.65
CA ARG A 162 -13.37 -26.24 -0.37
C ARG A 162 -13.71 -25.79 1.05
N ASN A 163 -14.97 -25.48 1.34
CA ASN A 163 -15.39 -25.00 2.66
C ASN A 163 -14.98 -25.91 3.82
N LYS A 164 -14.96 -27.24 3.60
CA LYS A 164 -14.49 -28.20 4.60
C LYS A 164 -12.99 -28.01 4.87
N GLU A 165 -12.18 -27.91 3.82
CA GLU A 165 -10.71 -27.71 3.91
C GLU A 165 -10.38 -26.37 4.59
N ILE A 166 -11.11 -25.30 4.23
CA ILE A 166 -11.02 -24.00 4.90
C ILE A 166 -11.36 -24.14 6.40
N GLY A 167 -12.41 -24.87 6.72
CA GLY A 167 -12.80 -25.13 8.10
C GLY A 167 -11.73 -25.85 8.89
N ASP A 168 -11.15 -26.91 8.34
CA ASP A 168 -10.07 -27.67 8.93
C ASP A 168 -8.82 -26.80 9.18
N HIS A 169 -8.41 -25.98 8.20
CA HIS A 169 -7.28 -25.06 8.33
C HIS A 169 -7.51 -23.95 9.38
N LEU A 170 -8.73 -23.43 9.45
CA LEU A 170 -9.05 -22.31 10.33
C LEU A 170 -9.59 -22.74 11.71
N GLY A 171 -9.70 -24.03 11.98
CA GLY A 171 -10.21 -24.57 13.23
C GLY A 171 -11.70 -24.24 13.48
N ILE A 172 -12.52 -24.20 12.41
CA ILE A 172 -13.96 -23.91 12.46
C ILE A 172 -14.77 -24.93 11.64
N SER A 173 -16.07 -25.02 11.90
CA SER A 173 -16.92 -25.94 11.14
C SER A 173 -17.15 -25.47 9.69
N GLU A 174 -17.40 -26.41 8.79
CA GLU A 174 -17.81 -26.11 7.41
C GLU A 174 -19.05 -25.19 7.36
N ALA A 175 -19.98 -25.39 8.30
CA ALA A 175 -21.16 -24.54 8.42
C ALA A 175 -20.78 -23.09 8.74
N THR A 176 -19.78 -22.88 9.62
CA THR A 176 -19.28 -21.55 9.95
C THR A 176 -18.62 -20.89 8.74
N VAL A 177 -17.85 -21.65 7.93
CA VAL A 177 -17.28 -21.13 6.68
C VAL A 177 -18.37 -20.70 5.71
N LYS A 178 -19.45 -21.47 5.56
CA LYS A 178 -20.62 -21.08 4.73
C LYS A 178 -21.22 -19.75 5.20
N VAL A 179 -21.34 -19.54 6.51
CA VAL A 179 -21.84 -18.28 7.07
C VAL A 179 -20.89 -17.11 6.73
N PHE A 180 -19.58 -17.30 6.87
CA PHE A 180 -18.60 -16.26 6.45
C PHE A 180 -18.71 -15.97 4.96
N MET A 181 -18.78 -17.01 4.10
CA MET A 181 -18.92 -16.81 2.66
C MET A 181 -20.19 -16.03 2.30
N ALA A 182 -21.33 -16.35 2.93
CA ALA A 182 -22.57 -15.60 2.70
C ALA A 182 -22.45 -14.11 3.08
N ARG A 183 -21.82 -13.80 4.22
CA ARG A 183 -21.54 -12.42 4.64
C ARG A 183 -20.59 -11.71 3.67
N ILE A 184 -19.55 -12.41 3.22
CA ILE A 184 -18.60 -11.89 2.23
C ILE A 184 -19.34 -11.55 0.93
N PHE A 185 -20.20 -12.43 0.42
CA PHE A 185 -20.98 -12.17 -0.79
C PHE A 185 -21.85 -10.92 -0.64
N GLN A 186 -22.51 -10.76 0.50
CA GLN A 186 -23.30 -9.56 0.79
C GLN A 186 -22.44 -8.29 0.86
N LYS A 187 -21.28 -8.35 1.54
CA LYS A 187 -20.37 -7.23 1.71
C LYS A 187 -19.71 -6.77 0.41
N LEU A 188 -19.39 -7.72 -0.45
CA LEU A 188 -18.71 -7.46 -1.73
C LEU A 188 -19.70 -7.26 -2.90
N ASP A 189 -21.01 -7.46 -2.66
CA ASP A 189 -22.02 -7.53 -3.72
C ASP A 189 -21.66 -8.60 -4.77
N ALA A 190 -21.21 -9.75 -4.30
CA ALA A 190 -20.75 -10.84 -5.13
C ALA A 190 -21.86 -11.90 -5.32
N ARG A 191 -22.05 -12.32 -6.56
CA ARG A 191 -23.07 -13.33 -6.93
C ARG A 191 -22.67 -14.77 -6.59
N ASP A 192 -21.36 -15.03 -6.53
CA ASP A 192 -20.79 -16.35 -6.28
C ASP A 192 -19.36 -16.25 -5.72
N ARG A 193 -18.77 -17.42 -5.38
CA ARG A 193 -17.43 -17.51 -4.80
C ARG A 193 -16.34 -16.95 -5.71
N ALA A 194 -16.37 -17.30 -7.00
CA ALA A 194 -15.35 -16.83 -7.95
C ALA A 194 -15.41 -15.30 -8.11
N HIS A 195 -16.63 -14.76 -8.20
CA HIS A 195 -16.87 -13.33 -8.27
C HIS A 195 -16.38 -12.61 -7.00
N ALA A 196 -16.63 -13.20 -5.81
CA ALA A 196 -16.12 -12.64 -4.55
C ALA A 196 -14.58 -12.57 -4.50
N VAL A 197 -13.90 -13.62 -4.95
CA VAL A 197 -12.43 -13.67 -5.04
C VAL A 197 -11.91 -12.62 -6.02
N VAL A 198 -12.51 -12.52 -7.21
CA VAL A 198 -12.11 -11.51 -8.22
C VAL A 198 -12.27 -10.09 -7.69
N ILE A 199 -13.41 -9.79 -7.03
CA ILE A 199 -13.62 -8.47 -6.41
C ILE A 199 -12.60 -8.21 -5.31
N ALA A 200 -12.34 -9.20 -4.46
CA ALA A 200 -11.41 -9.06 -3.34
C ALA A 200 -9.97 -8.78 -3.81
N ILE A 201 -9.53 -9.45 -4.88
CA ILE A 201 -8.23 -9.19 -5.52
C ILE A 201 -8.20 -7.79 -6.14
N LYS A 202 -9.20 -7.44 -6.95
CA LYS A 202 -9.29 -6.12 -7.60
C LYS A 202 -9.31 -4.96 -6.61
N ARG A 203 -9.95 -5.13 -5.45
CA ARG A 203 -9.97 -4.12 -4.37
C ARG A 203 -8.72 -4.15 -3.50
N GLY A 204 -7.82 -5.10 -3.67
CA GLY A 204 -6.65 -5.29 -2.82
C GLY A 204 -6.98 -5.78 -1.40
N ILE A 205 -8.17 -6.38 -1.21
CA ILE A 205 -8.57 -6.98 0.06
C ILE A 205 -7.70 -8.21 0.35
N ILE A 206 -7.38 -8.99 -0.68
CA ILE A 206 -6.47 -10.13 -0.63
C ILE A 206 -5.43 -10.03 -1.75
N ASP A 207 -4.23 -10.51 -1.46
CA ASP A 207 -3.16 -10.75 -2.45
C ASP A 207 -2.83 -12.25 -2.42
N PRO A 208 -3.17 -13.02 -3.46
CA PRO A 208 -2.96 -14.46 -3.51
C PRO A 208 -1.54 -14.86 -3.97
N SER A 209 -0.62 -13.89 -4.20
CA SER A 209 0.75 -14.12 -4.65
C SER A 209 1.71 -14.51 -3.55
#